data_1d09d0cb048353c708a8ed3894b45f9a
#
_entry.id   1d09d0cb048353c708a8ed3894b45f9a
#
_cell.length_a   1.000
_cell.length_b   1.000
_cell.length_c   1.000
_cell.angle_alpha   90.00
_cell.angle_beta   90.00
_cell.angle_gamma   90.00
#
_symmetry.space_group_name_H-M   'P 1'
#
loop_
_entity.id
_entity.type
_entity.pdbx_description
1 polymer ?
#
loop_
_entity_poly.entity_id
_entity_poly.type
_entity_poly.pdbx_seq_one_letter_code
_entity_poly.pdbx_strand_id
1 'polypeptide(L)'
;MNAIQLLKNEHEKAKGMFGQIKAARAEQRGELWAKLEPELKVHEQMEEEALYGPVALEVGSGDPTLTDWQENHQEEVTELEAVIEEIDELDPTADQWMERVGELQQTLEHHIQEEERDIWPRIQRTWDQSKLERAGQQMEALKREKLSRAA
;
A
#
# COMPACT_ATOMS: atom_id res chain seq x y z
N MET A 1 -5.36 -14.92 -9.42
CA MET A 1 -4.23 -14.48 -8.58
C MET A 1 -4.72 -14.27 -7.15
N ASN A 2 -4.07 -14.87 -6.18
CA ASN A 2 -4.46 -14.69 -4.80
C ASN A 2 -4.00 -13.32 -4.26
N ALA A 3 -4.51 -12.95 -3.07
CA ALA A 3 -4.24 -11.64 -2.48
C ALA A 3 -2.74 -11.35 -2.32
N ILE A 4 -1.97 -12.33 -1.85
CA ILE A 4 -0.53 -12.14 -1.60
C ILE A 4 0.23 -11.93 -2.91
N GLN A 5 -0.07 -12.70 -3.94
CA GLN A 5 0.56 -12.54 -5.26
C GLN A 5 0.25 -11.17 -5.86
N LEU A 6 -1.01 -10.74 -5.74
CA LEU A 6 -1.45 -9.44 -6.23
C LEU A 6 -0.69 -8.31 -5.52
N LEU A 7 -0.63 -8.37 -4.19
CA LEU A 7 0.04 -7.34 -3.40
C LEU A 7 1.56 -7.30 -3.66
N LYS A 8 2.20 -8.46 -3.83
CA LYS A 8 3.63 -8.50 -4.20
C LYS A 8 3.89 -7.81 -5.53
N ASN A 9 3.04 -8.07 -6.52
CA ASN A 9 3.16 -7.41 -7.83
C ASN A 9 2.98 -5.90 -7.71
N GLU A 10 2.05 -5.46 -6.85
CA GLU A 10 1.83 -4.04 -6.59
C GLU A 10 3.04 -3.39 -5.91
N HIS A 11 3.68 -4.10 -4.97
CA HIS A 11 4.89 -3.63 -4.33
C HIS A 11 6.02 -3.39 -5.34
N GLU A 12 6.23 -4.34 -6.26
CA GLU A 12 7.26 -4.21 -7.30
C GLU A 12 6.95 -3.06 -8.24
N LYS A 13 5.69 -2.87 -8.61
CA LYS A 13 5.24 -1.76 -9.44
C LYS A 13 5.52 -0.42 -8.75
N ALA A 14 5.16 -0.29 -7.48
CA ALA A 14 5.37 0.94 -6.71
C ALA A 14 6.87 1.26 -6.59
N LYS A 15 7.71 0.27 -6.30
CA LYS A 15 9.16 0.44 -6.25
C LYS A 15 9.70 0.98 -7.56
N GLY A 16 9.24 0.42 -8.68
CA GLY A 16 9.62 0.87 -10.02
C GLY A 16 9.21 2.32 -10.28
N MET A 17 8.01 2.70 -9.87
CA MET A 17 7.50 4.06 -10.05
C MET A 17 8.28 5.09 -9.21
N PHE A 18 8.62 4.76 -7.96
CA PHE A 18 9.50 5.61 -7.15
C PHE A 18 10.88 5.77 -7.81
N GLY A 19 11.42 4.70 -8.36
CA GLY A 19 12.69 4.73 -9.10
C GLY A 19 12.63 5.65 -10.31
N GLN A 20 11.52 5.64 -11.05
CA GLN A 20 11.30 6.54 -12.19
C GLN A 20 11.28 8.01 -11.75
N ILE A 21 10.61 8.31 -10.64
CA ILE A 21 10.57 9.68 -10.08
C ILE A 21 11.97 10.15 -9.72
N LYS A 22 12.75 9.28 -9.08
CA LYS A 22 14.12 9.60 -8.66
C LYS A 22 15.04 9.89 -9.84
N ALA A 23 14.89 9.14 -10.92
CA ALA A 23 15.70 9.27 -12.13
C ALA A 23 15.22 10.38 -13.07
N ALA A 24 14.00 10.88 -12.89
CA ALA A 24 13.41 11.85 -13.79
C ALA A 24 13.96 13.27 -13.58
N ARG A 25 13.87 14.09 -14.64
CA ARG A 25 14.11 15.52 -14.51
C ARG A 25 13.01 16.16 -13.66
N ALA A 26 13.36 17.25 -12.97
CA ALA A 26 12.45 17.92 -12.02
C ALA A 26 11.07 18.22 -12.63
N GLU A 27 11.03 18.69 -13.87
CA GLU A 27 9.77 19.06 -14.54
C GLU A 27 8.89 17.87 -14.93
N GLN A 28 9.39 16.63 -14.84
CA GLN A 28 8.64 15.42 -15.14
C GLN A 28 8.10 14.71 -13.89
N ARG A 29 8.62 15.08 -12.71
CA ARG A 29 8.31 14.41 -11.46
C ARG A 29 6.83 14.51 -11.06
N GLY A 30 6.23 15.66 -11.30
CA GLY A 30 4.82 15.88 -10.97
C GLY A 30 3.88 14.94 -11.70
N GLU A 31 4.12 14.68 -12.97
CA GLU A 31 3.32 13.75 -13.78
C GLU A 31 3.47 12.30 -13.31
N LEU A 32 4.69 11.90 -12.96
CA LEU A 32 4.95 10.56 -12.43
C LEU A 32 4.30 10.36 -11.08
N TRP A 33 4.38 11.37 -10.21
CA TRP A 33 3.72 11.34 -8.90
C TRP A 33 2.20 11.24 -9.03
N ALA A 34 1.60 11.97 -9.97
CA ALA A 34 0.16 11.93 -10.21
C ALA A 34 -0.33 10.52 -10.61
N LYS A 35 0.55 9.70 -11.18
CA LYS A 35 0.24 8.29 -11.50
C LYS A 35 0.43 7.38 -10.30
N LEU A 36 1.43 7.65 -9.46
CA LEU A 36 1.75 6.81 -8.31
C LEU A 36 0.80 7.04 -7.13
N GLU A 37 0.48 8.28 -6.84
CA GLU A 37 -0.32 8.67 -5.68
C GLU A 37 -1.61 7.87 -5.51
N PRO A 38 -2.52 7.79 -6.51
CA PRO A 38 -3.74 7.02 -6.34
C PRO A 38 -3.49 5.53 -6.15
N GLU A 39 -2.45 4.99 -6.77
CA GLU A 39 -2.06 3.58 -6.58
C GLU A 39 -1.67 3.30 -5.13
N LEU A 40 -0.92 4.20 -4.48
CA LEU A 40 -0.53 4.05 -3.08
C LEU A 40 -1.73 4.06 -2.14
N LYS A 41 -2.63 5.02 -2.32
CA LYS A 41 -3.85 5.15 -1.51
C LYS A 41 -4.72 3.91 -1.64
N VAL A 42 -4.95 3.47 -2.86
CA VAL A 42 -5.82 2.32 -3.15
C VAL A 42 -5.21 1.03 -2.59
N HIS A 43 -3.90 0.87 -2.74
CA HIS A 43 -3.19 -0.30 -2.22
C HIS A 43 -3.42 -0.48 -0.71
N GLU A 44 -3.19 0.56 0.07
CA GLU A 44 -3.37 0.51 1.51
C GLU A 44 -4.82 0.24 1.91
N GLN A 45 -5.78 0.84 1.21
CA GLN A 45 -7.20 0.62 1.45
C GLN A 45 -7.62 -0.82 1.11
N MET A 46 -7.10 -1.37 0.02
CA MET A 46 -7.37 -2.77 -0.36
C MET A 46 -6.85 -3.75 0.68
N GLU A 47 -5.65 -3.51 1.18
CA GLU A 47 -5.08 -4.35 2.24
C GLU A 47 -5.96 -4.36 3.48
N GLU A 48 -6.42 -3.20 3.90
CA GLU A 48 -7.27 -3.09 5.09
C GLU A 48 -8.64 -3.75 4.86
N GLU A 49 -9.31 -3.43 3.77
CA GLU A 49 -10.67 -3.87 3.52
C GLU A 49 -10.80 -5.36 3.17
N ALA A 50 -9.84 -5.90 2.41
CA ALA A 50 -9.95 -7.26 1.88
C ALA A 50 -9.06 -8.27 2.61
N LEU A 51 -8.08 -7.83 3.38
CA LEU A 51 -7.11 -8.73 4.01
C LEU A 51 -6.99 -8.52 5.52
N TYR A 52 -6.46 -7.38 5.97
CA TYR A 52 -6.13 -7.18 7.38
C TYR A 52 -7.35 -7.06 8.28
N GLY A 53 -8.36 -6.31 7.87
CA GLY A 53 -9.61 -6.22 8.60
C GLY A 53 -10.30 -7.56 8.76
N PRO A 54 -10.56 -8.29 7.66
CA PRO A 54 -11.20 -9.61 7.75
C PRO A 54 -10.40 -10.65 8.53
N VAL A 55 -9.06 -10.72 8.36
CA VAL A 55 -8.26 -11.71 9.07
C VAL A 55 -8.22 -11.42 10.57
N ALA A 56 -8.09 -10.14 10.95
CA ALA A 56 -8.10 -9.74 12.36
C ALA A 56 -9.44 -10.08 13.04
N LEU A 57 -10.54 -9.83 12.35
CA LEU A 57 -11.87 -10.15 12.84
C LEU A 57 -12.04 -11.67 13.07
N GLU A 58 -11.54 -12.47 12.14
CA GLU A 58 -11.62 -13.93 12.24
C GLU A 58 -10.78 -14.51 13.37
N VAL A 59 -9.52 -14.06 13.51
CA VAL A 59 -8.61 -14.61 14.53
C VAL A 59 -8.86 -14.05 15.92
N GLY A 60 -9.36 -12.82 16.03
CA GLY A 60 -9.65 -12.16 17.32
C GLY A 60 -8.46 -12.22 18.26
N SER A 61 -8.70 -12.58 19.53
CA SER A 61 -7.65 -12.69 20.54
C SER A 61 -6.73 -13.89 20.36
N GLY A 62 -7.06 -14.79 19.43
CA GLY A 62 -6.25 -15.99 19.17
C GLY A 62 -4.92 -15.72 18.49
N ASP A 63 -4.79 -14.56 17.80
CA ASP A 63 -3.55 -14.14 17.18
C ASP A 63 -3.30 -12.63 17.39
N PRO A 64 -2.70 -12.26 18.54
CA PRO A 64 -2.44 -10.84 18.82
C PRO A 64 -1.53 -10.16 17.81
N THR A 65 -0.62 -10.90 17.17
CA THR A 65 0.26 -10.32 16.13
C THR A 65 -0.57 -9.77 14.98
N LEU A 66 -1.56 -10.51 14.50
CA LEU A 66 -2.41 -10.06 13.40
C LEU A 66 -3.38 -8.95 13.81
N THR A 67 -3.95 -9.00 15.01
CA THR A 67 -4.83 -7.94 15.48
C THR A 67 -4.09 -6.64 15.73
N ASP A 68 -2.89 -6.70 16.31
CA ASP A 68 -2.04 -5.53 16.50
C ASP A 68 -1.59 -4.93 15.16
N TRP A 69 -1.23 -5.79 14.22
CA TRP A 69 -0.86 -5.36 12.86
C TRP A 69 -2.01 -4.58 12.21
N GLN A 70 -3.23 -5.11 12.31
CA GLN A 70 -4.41 -4.49 11.71
C GLN A 70 -4.70 -3.12 12.33
N GLU A 71 -4.60 -2.99 13.65
CA GLU A 71 -4.81 -1.69 14.32
C GLU A 71 -3.76 -0.67 13.89
N ASN A 72 -2.49 -1.08 13.85
CA ASN A 72 -1.40 -0.21 13.40
C ASN A 72 -1.56 0.17 11.93
N HIS A 73 -2.02 -0.77 11.10
CA HIS A 73 -2.25 -0.52 9.67
C HIS A 73 -3.32 0.55 9.45
N GLN A 74 -4.39 0.55 10.24
CA GLN A 74 -5.42 1.60 10.14
C GLN A 74 -4.84 2.99 10.41
N GLU A 75 -3.96 3.10 11.43
CA GLU A 75 -3.28 4.36 11.73
C GLU A 75 -2.32 4.76 10.61
N GLU A 76 -1.59 3.80 10.06
CA GLU A 76 -0.66 4.03 8.95
C GLU A 76 -1.37 4.52 7.69
N VAL A 77 -2.55 4.00 7.39
CA VAL A 77 -3.37 4.46 6.25
C VAL A 77 -3.70 5.96 6.40
N THR A 78 -4.13 6.35 7.59
CA THR A 78 -4.45 7.76 7.89
C THR A 78 -3.21 8.64 7.78
N GLU A 79 -2.07 8.20 8.32
CA GLU A 79 -0.81 8.94 8.25
C GLU A 79 -0.31 9.06 6.81
N LEU A 80 -0.44 7.99 6.03
CA LEU A 80 -0.05 7.99 4.62
C LEU A 80 -0.85 9.02 3.82
N GLU A 81 -2.16 9.07 4.04
CA GLU A 81 -3.02 10.04 3.36
C GLU A 81 -2.61 11.48 3.70
N ALA A 82 -2.26 11.74 4.97
CA ALA A 82 -1.78 13.06 5.39
C ALA A 82 -0.45 13.43 4.74
N VAL A 83 0.50 12.49 4.64
CA VAL A 83 1.79 12.72 3.99
C VAL A 83 1.61 12.98 2.49
N ILE A 84 0.74 12.24 1.84
CA ILE A 84 0.43 12.43 0.42
C ILE A 84 -0.15 13.82 0.18
N GLU A 85 -1.09 14.27 1.02
CA GLU A 85 -1.65 15.63 0.91
C GLU A 85 -0.57 16.69 1.07
N GLU A 86 0.37 16.50 2.00
CA GLU A 86 1.49 17.41 2.22
C GLU A 86 2.39 17.49 0.97
N ILE A 87 2.69 16.34 0.36
CA ILE A 87 3.47 16.28 -0.89
C ILE A 87 2.73 16.99 -2.03
N ASP A 88 1.42 16.78 -2.12
CA ASP A 88 0.58 17.39 -3.17
C ASP A 88 0.57 18.92 -3.10
N GLU A 89 0.79 19.50 -1.91
CA GLU A 89 0.83 20.95 -1.72
C GLU A 89 2.18 21.57 -2.08
N LEU A 90 3.23 20.74 -2.22
CA LEU A 90 4.57 21.22 -2.54
C LEU A 90 4.78 21.29 -4.06
N ASP A 91 5.70 22.16 -4.48
CA ASP A 91 6.12 22.24 -5.89
C ASP A 91 6.99 21.04 -6.22
N PRO A 92 6.62 20.21 -7.20
CA PRO A 92 7.40 19.01 -7.56
C PRO A 92 8.83 19.29 -8.01
N THR A 93 9.14 20.52 -8.40
CA THR A 93 10.51 20.91 -8.80
C THR A 93 11.36 21.33 -7.60
N ALA A 94 10.77 21.51 -6.42
CA ALA A 94 11.49 21.93 -5.23
C ALA A 94 12.23 20.75 -4.56
N ASP A 95 13.39 21.04 -3.96
CA ASP A 95 14.16 20.05 -3.21
C ASP A 95 13.35 19.44 -2.07
N GLN A 96 12.54 20.24 -1.40
CA GLN A 96 11.70 19.79 -0.29
C GLN A 96 10.70 18.71 -0.73
N TRP A 97 10.12 18.84 -1.92
CA TRP A 97 9.21 17.84 -2.47
C TRP A 97 9.92 16.49 -2.62
N MET A 98 11.12 16.52 -3.20
CA MET A 98 11.90 15.29 -3.40
C MET A 98 12.32 14.64 -2.09
N GLU A 99 12.67 15.45 -1.09
CA GLU A 99 12.98 14.95 0.26
C GLU A 99 11.78 14.25 0.88
N ARG A 100 10.59 14.83 0.77
CA ARG A 100 9.37 14.23 1.33
C ARG A 100 8.99 12.94 0.61
N VAL A 101 9.12 12.91 -0.70
CA VAL A 101 8.88 11.68 -1.49
C VAL A 101 9.87 10.59 -1.09
N GLY A 102 11.15 10.94 -0.89
CA GLY A 102 12.17 10.01 -0.44
C GLY A 102 11.89 9.43 0.96
N GLU A 103 11.43 10.26 1.89
CA GLU A 103 11.03 9.82 3.23
C GLU A 103 9.84 8.86 3.16
N LEU A 104 8.86 9.17 2.34
CA LEU A 104 7.70 8.30 2.10
C LEU A 104 8.15 6.95 1.55
N GLN A 105 9.04 6.96 0.56
CA GLN A 105 9.57 5.74 -0.02
C GLN A 105 10.23 4.85 1.03
N GLN A 106 11.08 5.42 1.90
CA GLN A 106 11.76 4.67 2.96
C GLN A 106 10.77 4.06 3.94
N THR A 107 9.75 4.81 4.34
CA THR A 107 8.70 4.33 5.24
C THR A 107 7.95 3.16 4.62
N LEU A 108 7.58 3.27 3.35
CA LEU A 108 6.87 2.22 2.63
C LEU A 108 7.74 0.97 2.42
N GLU A 109 9.02 1.14 2.12
CA GLU A 109 9.95 0.01 1.97
C GLU A 109 10.08 -0.79 3.27
N HIS A 110 10.15 -0.11 4.40
CA HIS A 110 10.18 -0.76 5.71
C HIS A 110 8.89 -1.54 5.98
N HIS A 111 7.76 -0.92 5.70
CA HIS A 111 6.44 -1.53 5.82
C HIS A 111 6.32 -2.78 4.94
N ILE A 112 6.74 -2.68 3.68
CA ILE A 112 6.74 -3.79 2.72
C ILE A 112 7.59 -4.97 3.24
N GLN A 113 8.76 -4.69 3.80
CA GLN A 113 9.63 -5.73 4.36
C GLN A 113 8.96 -6.47 5.51
N GLU A 114 8.29 -5.76 6.42
CA GLU A 114 7.57 -6.38 7.52
C GLU A 114 6.42 -7.25 7.02
N GLU A 115 5.65 -6.77 6.06
CA GLU A 115 4.57 -7.52 5.45
C GLU A 115 5.06 -8.82 4.83
N GLU A 116 6.05 -8.73 3.96
CA GLU A 116 6.52 -9.88 3.19
C GLU A 116 7.26 -10.90 4.06
N ARG A 117 7.98 -10.44 5.08
CA ARG A 117 8.77 -11.31 5.96
C ARG A 117 7.93 -11.96 7.06
N ASP A 118 7.06 -11.19 7.71
CA ASP A 118 6.46 -11.60 8.97
C ASP A 118 4.94 -11.78 8.89
N ILE A 119 4.24 -10.88 8.24
CA ILE A 119 2.77 -10.82 8.29
C ILE A 119 2.12 -11.74 7.26
N TRP A 120 2.52 -11.64 6.01
CA TRP A 120 1.93 -12.48 4.96
C TRP A 120 2.16 -13.97 5.15
N PRO A 121 3.35 -14.43 5.58
CA PRO A 121 3.50 -15.84 5.92
C PRO A 121 2.56 -16.31 7.02
N ARG A 122 2.29 -15.46 8.02
CA ARG A 122 1.34 -15.77 9.09
C ARG A 122 -0.09 -15.87 8.57
N ILE A 123 -0.50 -14.97 7.69
CA ILE A 123 -1.81 -15.01 7.03
C ILE A 123 -1.94 -16.27 6.16
N GLN A 124 -0.88 -16.64 5.44
CA GLN A 124 -0.87 -17.85 4.61
C GLN A 124 -1.01 -19.14 5.44
N ARG A 125 -0.59 -19.13 6.71
CA ARG A 125 -0.82 -20.23 7.62
C ARG A 125 -2.21 -20.23 8.24
N THR A 126 -2.88 -19.08 8.24
CA THR A 126 -4.21 -18.87 8.83
C THR A 126 -5.32 -19.12 7.82
N TRP A 127 -5.14 -18.63 6.61
CA TRP A 127 -6.11 -18.74 5.51
C TRP A 127 -5.66 -19.73 4.47
N ASP A 128 -6.59 -20.56 3.99
CA ASP A 128 -6.33 -21.48 2.91
C ASP A 128 -6.25 -20.74 1.56
N GLN A 129 -5.83 -21.45 0.53
CA GLN A 129 -5.67 -20.91 -0.82
C GLN A 129 -6.98 -20.35 -1.37
N SER A 130 -8.09 -20.97 -1.08
CA SER A 130 -9.41 -20.53 -1.55
C SER A 130 -9.80 -19.17 -0.96
N LYS A 131 -9.56 -18.95 0.34
CA LYS A 131 -9.81 -17.66 0.98
C LYS A 131 -8.91 -16.56 0.41
N LEU A 132 -7.63 -16.88 0.17
CA LEU A 132 -6.67 -15.94 -0.40
C LEU A 132 -7.04 -15.56 -1.84
N GLU A 133 -7.55 -16.50 -2.63
CA GLU A 133 -8.04 -16.22 -3.99
C GLU A 133 -9.27 -15.33 -3.98
N ARG A 134 -10.22 -15.57 -3.07
CA ARG A 134 -11.40 -14.71 -2.92
C ARG A 134 -11.01 -13.30 -2.48
N ALA A 135 -10.06 -13.16 -1.56
CA ALA A 135 -9.54 -11.87 -1.16
C ALA A 135 -8.89 -11.15 -2.34
N GLY A 136 -8.13 -11.87 -3.17
CA GLY A 136 -7.52 -11.32 -4.38
C GLY A 136 -8.56 -10.80 -5.37
N GLN A 137 -9.64 -11.54 -5.59
CA GLN A 137 -10.75 -11.12 -6.46
C GLN A 137 -11.43 -9.86 -5.91
N GLN A 138 -11.64 -9.81 -4.61
CA GLN A 138 -12.22 -8.62 -3.94
C GLN A 138 -11.29 -7.42 -4.10
N MET A 139 -9.99 -7.60 -3.95
CA MET A 139 -9.00 -6.55 -4.15
C MET A 139 -9.04 -6.00 -5.57
N GLU A 140 -9.11 -6.86 -6.57
CA GLU A 140 -9.20 -6.43 -7.97
C GLU A 140 -10.46 -5.59 -8.21
N ALA A 141 -11.59 -6.00 -7.63
CA ALA A 141 -12.84 -5.24 -7.74
C ALA A 141 -12.74 -3.88 -7.04
N LEU A 142 -12.18 -3.84 -5.83
CA LEU A 142 -11.96 -2.60 -5.08
C LEU A 142 -11.02 -1.65 -5.83
N LYS A 143 -9.97 -2.19 -6.41
CA LYS A 143 -9.00 -1.40 -7.18
C LYS A 143 -9.67 -0.72 -8.37
N ARG A 144 -10.45 -1.46 -9.15
CA ARG A 144 -11.18 -0.88 -10.29
C ARG A 144 -12.12 0.22 -9.84
N GLU A 145 -12.88 -0.01 -8.78
CA GLU A 145 -13.84 0.96 -8.26
C GLU A 145 -13.15 2.23 -7.75
N LYS A 146 -12.13 2.06 -6.90
CA LYS A 146 -11.44 3.19 -6.26
C LYS A 146 -10.63 4.01 -7.26
N LEU A 147 -9.94 3.38 -8.20
CA LEU A 147 -9.18 4.11 -9.24
C LEU A 147 -10.10 4.83 -10.20
N SER A 148 -11.25 4.24 -10.53
CA SER A 148 -12.26 4.91 -11.36
C SER A 148 -12.78 6.20 -10.72
N ARG A 149 -12.98 6.19 -9.39
CA ARG A 149 -13.40 7.38 -8.64
C ARG A 149 -12.31 8.45 -8.54
N ALA A 150 -11.03 8.02 -8.50
CA ALA A 150 -9.89 8.93 -8.40
C ALA A 150 -9.60 9.66 -9.72
N ALA A 151 -10.04 9.09 -10.83
CA ALA A 151 -9.89 9.71 -12.15
C ALA A 151 -10.99 10.75 -12.37
#